data_5aea720c519c5aebec739441210c3663
#
_entry.id   5aea720c519c5aebec739441210c3663
#
_cell.length_a   1.000
_cell.length_b   1.000
_cell.length_c   1.000
_cell.angle_alpha   90.00
_cell.angle_beta   90.00
_cell.angle_gamma   90.00
#
_symmetry.space_group_name_H-M   'P 1'
#
loop_
_entity.id
_entity.type
_entity.pdbx_description
1 polymer ?
#
loop_
_entity_poly.entity_id
_entity_poly.type
_entity_poly.pdbx_seq_one_letter_code
_entity_poly.pdbx_strand_id
1 'polypeptide(L)'
;MRASRGEITIEEILQESGLNFKEEYSFPELTAPNGTPLRFDFAVFDDDWDLMFLIEYQGRQHYEASSKFGGKKALYRQQYNDNLKRRYCGLHNILLIEIPYTDEHLLSFDYIMHRAGWC
;
A
#
# COMPACT_ATOMS: atom_id res chain seq x y z
N MET A 1 6.70 -13.36 5.39
CA MET A 1 6.07 -13.55 4.07
C MET A 1 6.96 -12.98 2.98
N ARG A 2 7.00 -13.63 1.85
CA ARG A 2 7.84 -13.19 0.74
C ARG A 2 7.14 -12.05 -0.02
N ALA A 3 7.86 -10.95 -0.24
CA ALA A 3 7.34 -9.82 -0.97
C ALA A 3 7.07 -10.19 -2.43
N SER A 4 6.02 -9.60 -3.02
CA SER A 4 5.72 -9.79 -4.43
C SER A 4 6.72 -9.03 -5.29
N ARG A 5 6.73 -9.34 -6.59
CA ARG A 5 7.61 -8.67 -7.55
C ARG A 5 7.34 -7.16 -7.59
N GLY A 6 6.06 -6.77 -7.56
CA GLY A 6 5.71 -5.34 -7.54
C GLY A 6 6.21 -4.64 -6.30
N GLU A 7 6.10 -5.27 -5.14
CA GLU A 7 6.59 -4.70 -3.89
C GLU A 7 8.11 -4.56 -3.91
N ILE A 8 8.82 -5.55 -4.43
CA ILE A 8 10.28 -5.49 -4.56
C ILE A 8 10.68 -4.33 -5.46
N THR A 9 9.98 -4.16 -6.57
CA THR A 9 10.25 -3.08 -7.52
C THR A 9 10.03 -1.71 -6.86
N ILE A 10 8.94 -1.54 -6.11
CA ILE A 10 8.67 -0.29 -5.41
C ILE A 10 9.76 0.00 -4.38
N GLU A 11 10.17 -1.00 -3.62
CA GLU A 11 11.24 -0.83 -2.64
C GLU A 11 12.54 -0.34 -3.30
N GLU A 12 12.91 -0.96 -4.42
CA GLU A 12 14.11 -0.56 -5.15
C GLU A 12 14.01 0.89 -5.65
N ILE A 13 12.85 1.27 -6.18
CA ILE A 13 12.62 2.64 -6.63
C ILE A 13 12.78 3.63 -5.48
N LEU A 14 12.19 3.34 -4.34
CA LEU A 14 12.29 4.22 -3.16
C LEU A 14 13.71 4.32 -2.63
N GLN A 15 14.44 3.20 -2.60
CA GLN A 15 15.83 3.20 -2.18
C GLN A 15 16.70 4.07 -3.09
N GLU A 16 16.53 3.92 -4.39
CA GLU A 16 17.30 4.68 -5.38
C GLU A 16 16.96 6.16 -5.37
N SER A 17 15.72 6.51 -4.99
CA SER A 17 15.27 7.90 -4.95
C SER A 17 15.92 8.72 -3.83
N GLY A 18 16.38 8.06 -2.79
CA GLY A 18 16.90 8.73 -1.60
C GLY A 18 15.84 9.27 -0.65
N LEU A 19 14.56 9.02 -0.95
CA LEU A 19 13.48 9.42 -0.04
C LEU A 19 13.49 8.54 1.21
N ASN A 20 13.11 9.13 2.34
CA ASN A 20 12.92 8.37 3.57
C ASN A 20 11.65 7.54 3.44
N PHE A 21 11.73 6.26 3.79
CA PHE A 21 10.54 5.42 3.76
C PHE A 21 10.66 4.27 4.77
N LYS A 22 9.50 3.71 5.10
CA LYS A 22 9.39 2.52 5.96
C LYS A 22 8.45 1.54 5.30
N GLU A 23 8.75 0.25 5.45
CA GLU A 23 7.91 -0.84 4.95
C GLU A 23 6.97 -1.33 6.02
N GLU A 24 5.84 -1.87 5.59
CA GLU A 24 4.83 -2.47 6.47
C GLU A 24 4.46 -1.54 7.63
N TYR A 25 4.12 -0.32 7.27
CA TYR A 25 3.82 0.73 8.22
C TYR A 25 2.40 0.60 8.76
N SER A 26 2.22 0.78 10.07
CA SER A 26 0.90 0.69 10.70
C SER A 26 0.66 1.88 11.62
N PHE A 27 -0.64 2.10 11.94
CA PHE A 27 -1.05 3.11 12.89
C PHE A 27 -1.73 2.39 14.06
N PRO A 28 -1.42 2.77 15.31
CA PRO A 28 -1.98 2.06 16.48
C PRO A 28 -3.51 1.99 16.51
N GLU A 29 -4.19 3.01 16.01
CA GLU A 29 -5.66 3.08 16.04
C GLU A 29 -6.34 2.44 14.82
N LEU A 30 -5.56 1.92 13.86
CA LEU A 30 -6.13 1.29 12.66
C LEU A 30 -5.93 -0.22 12.71
N THR A 31 -7.00 -0.93 13.05
CA THR A 31 -6.96 -2.39 13.17
C THR A 31 -8.12 -3.02 12.41
N ALA A 32 -7.95 -4.31 12.06
CA ALA A 32 -9.04 -5.14 11.57
C ALA A 32 -10.02 -5.41 12.73
N PRO A 33 -11.23 -5.91 12.42
CA PRO A 33 -12.22 -6.21 13.46
C PRO A 33 -11.72 -7.15 14.56
N ASN A 34 -10.78 -8.04 14.23
CA ASN A 34 -10.20 -8.96 15.22
C ASN A 34 -9.06 -8.36 16.03
N GLY A 35 -8.79 -7.06 15.86
CA GLY A 35 -7.74 -6.37 16.60
C GLY A 35 -6.36 -6.42 15.96
N THR A 36 -6.20 -7.14 14.85
CA THR A 36 -4.91 -7.20 14.15
C THR A 36 -4.59 -5.85 13.50
N PRO A 37 -3.40 -5.29 13.71
CA PRO A 37 -3.03 -4.04 13.07
C PRO A 37 -3.06 -4.18 11.54
N LEU A 38 -3.63 -3.18 10.87
CA LEU A 38 -3.60 -3.12 9.41
C LEU A 38 -2.33 -2.39 8.99
N ARG A 39 -1.66 -2.93 7.96
CA ARG A 39 -0.37 -2.40 7.51
C ARG A 39 -0.46 -1.90 6.10
N PHE A 40 0.29 -0.83 5.84
CA PHE A 40 0.49 -0.31 4.49
C PHE A 40 1.84 -0.80 4.02
N ASP A 41 1.95 -1.15 2.75
CA ASP A 41 3.20 -1.71 2.22
C ASP A 41 4.37 -0.75 2.40
N PHE A 42 4.15 0.54 2.15
CA PHE A 42 5.19 1.56 2.28
C PHE A 42 4.61 2.87 2.81
N ALA A 43 5.39 3.53 3.64
CA ALA A 43 5.13 4.91 4.05
C ALA A 43 6.32 5.74 3.60
N VAL A 44 6.07 6.85 2.91
CA VAL A 44 7.11 7.72 2.38
C VAL A 44 7.09 9.05 3.13
N PHE A 45 8.26 9.48 3.57
CA PHE A 45 8.44 10.65 4.43
C PHE A 45 9.33 11.68 3.76
N ASP A 46 9.18 12.94 4.16
CA ASP A 46 10.09 14.00 3.72
C ASP A 46 11.38 13.98 4.55
N ASP A 47 12.25 14.96 4.33
CA ASP A 47 13.53 15.03 5.03
C ASP A 47 13.38 15.25 6.55
N ASP A 48 12.26 15.80 6.97
CA ASP A 48 11.95 16.00 8.40
C ASP A 48 11.20 14.80 9.00
N TRP A 49 11.05 13.74 8.24
CA TRP A 49 10.31 12.55 8.62
C TRP A 49 8.82 12.79 8.87
N ASP A 50 8.26 13.79 8.19
CA ASP A 50 6.82 13.95 8.13
C ASP A 50 6.26 13.10 7.01
N LEU A 51 5.14 12.43 7.30
CA LEU A 51 4.53 11.51 6.34
C LEU A 51 4.03 12.28 5.11
N MET A 52 4.50 11.87 3.93
CA MET A 52 4.08 12.45 2.67
C MET A 52 2.92 11.66 2.06
N PHE A 53 3.07 10.34 1.95
CA PHE A 53 2.02 9.49 1.42
C PHE A 53 2.29 8.03 1.77
N LEU A 54 1.25 7.21 1.60
CA LEU A 54 1.32 5.76 1.78
C LEU A 54 1.16 5.08 0.43
N ILE A 55 1.76 3.90 0.29
CA ILE A 55 1.65 3.09 -0.93
C ILE A 55 1.15 1.70 -0.55
N GLU A 56 0.15 1.23 -1.30
CA GLU A 56 -0.34 -0.14 -1.26
C GLU A 56 -0.20 -0.75 -2.64
N TYR A 57 0.50 -1.86 -2.73
CA TYR A 57 0.54 -2.63 -3.97
C TYR A 57 -0.53 -3.70 -3.90
N GLN A 58 -1.48 -3.64 -4.81
CA GLN A 58 -2.63 -4.54 -4.79
C GLN A 58 -2.42 -5.68 -5.77
N GLY A 59 -2.08 -6.85 -5.23
CA GLY A 59 -1.94 -8.05 -6.02
C GLY A 59 -3.30 -8.56 -6.49
N ARG A 60 -3.27 -9.63 -7.28
CA ARG A 60 -4.50 -10.20 -7.86
C ARG A 60 -5.54 -10.57 -6.81
N GLN A 61 -5.13 -10.99 -5.62
CA GLN A 61 -6.04 -11.38 -4.56
C GLN A 61 -6.95 -10.27 -4.05
N HIS A 62 -6.64 -9.00 -4.36
CA HIS A 62 -7.50 -7.87 -4.01
C HIS A 62 -8.71 -7.77 -4.93
N TYR A 63 -8.68 -8.43 -6.08
CA TYR A 63 -9.70 -8.30 -7.12
C TYR A 63 -10.45 -9.59 -7.42
N GLU A 64 -9.81 -10.75 -7.20
CA GLU A 64 -10.34 -12.03 -7.62
C GLU A 64 -10.39 -13.04 -6.48
N ALA A 65 -11.52 -13.73 -6.33
CA ALA A 65 -11.61 -14.85 -5.43
C ALA A 65 -10.84 -16.03 -6.06
N SER A 66 -10.06 -16.74 -5.23
CA SER A 66 -9.27 -17.87 -5.69
C SER A 66 -9.09 -18.86 -4.55
N SER A 67 -9.22 -20.16 -4.82
CA SER A 67 -8.99 -21.17 -3.81
C SER A 67 -7.56 -21.10 -3.26
N LYS A 68 -6.63 -20.65 -4.08
CA LYS A 68 -5.23 -20.44 -3.67
C LYS A 68 -5.08 -19.37 -2.61
N PHE A 69 -5.98 -18.36 -2.61
CA PHE A 69 -5.95 -17.26 -1.67
C PHE A 69 -7.09 -17.28 -0.66
N GLY A 70 -7.72 -18.43 -0.44
CA GLY A 70 -8.78 -18.58 0.56
C GLY A 70 -10.19 -18.37 0.06
N GLY A 71 -10.41 -18.22 -1.26
CA GLY A 71 -11.74 -18.14 -1.85
C GLY A 71 -12.44 -16.81 -1.59
N LYS A 72 -13.78 -16.82 -1.66
CA LYS A 72 -14.59 -15.62 -1.53
C LYS A 72 -14.48 -14.93 -0.17
N LYS A 73 -14.38 -15.73 0.90
CA LYS A 73 -14.26 -15.16 2.25
C LYS A 73 -12.99 -14.33 2.40
N ALA A 74 -11.88 -14.83 1.83
CA ALA A 74 -10.62 -14.10 1.88
C ALA A 74 -10.71 -12.82 1.05
N LEU A 75 -11.37 -12.87 -0.11
CA LEU A 75 -11.56 -11.68 -0.94
C LEU A 75 -12.40 -10.63 -0.20
N TYR A 76 -13.52 -11.03 0.41
CA TYR A 76 -14.36 -10.08 1.14
C TYR A 76 -13.62 -9.47 2.32
N ARG A 77 -12.84 -10.27 3.05
CA ARG A 77 -12.04 -9.78 4.17
C ARG A 77 -11.00 -8.78 3.70
N GLN A 78 -10.33 -9.08 2.59
CA GLN A 78 -9.35 -8.18 2.01
C GLN A 78 -9.98 -6.86 1.61
N GLN A 79 -11.13 -6.91 0.92
CA GLN A 79 -11.83 -5.71 0.49
C GLN A 79 -12.34 -4.88 1.67
N TYR A 80 -12.81 -5.54 2.72
CA TYR A 80 -13.25 -4.86 3.93
C TYR A 80 -12.09 -4.10 4.59
N ASN A 81 -10.94 -4.77 4.71
CA ASN A 81 -9.75 -4.16 5.29
C ASN A 81 -9.22 -3.02 4.42
N ASP A 82 -9.29 -3.17 3.11
CA ASP A 82 -8.89 -2.10 2.18
C ASP A 82 -9.77 -0.87 2.38
N ASN A 83 -11.07 -1.07 2.58
CA ASN A 83 -12.00 0.02 2.83
C ASN A 83 -11.72 0.72 4.16
N LEU A 84 -11.35 -0.04 5.19
CA LEU A 84 -10.95 0.54 6.48
C LEU A 84 -9.72 1.43 6.31
N LYS A 85 -8.75 0.98 5.54
CA LYS A 85 -7.54 1.75 5.26
C LYS A 85 -7.86 3.05 4.52
N ARG A 86 -8.68 2.97 3.47
CA ARG A 86 -9.08 4.15 2.68
C ARG A 86 -9.82 5.16 3.55
N ARG A 87 -10.72 4.67 4.39
CA ARG A 87 -11.50 5.53 5.28
C ARG A 87 -10.60 6.24 6.28
N TYR A 88 -9.67 5.50 6.87
CA TYR A 88 -8.71 6.09 7.82
C TYR A 88 -7.90 7.20 7.16
N CYS A 89 -7.37 6.93 5.97
CA CYS A 89 -6.58 7.91 5.24
C CYS A 89 -7.42 9.15 4.89
N GLY A 90 -8.66 8.95 4.48
CA GLY A 90 -9.55 10.07 4.17
C GLY A 90 -9.84 10.94 5.39
N LEU A 91 -10.07 10.31 6.55
CA LEU A 91 -10.36 11.03 7.78
C LEU A 91 -9.16 11.81 8.32
N HIS A 92 -7.96 11.34 8.04
CA HIS A 92 -6.72 11.95 8.54
C HIS A 92 -5.96 12.75 7.48
N ASN A 93 -6.56 12.97 6.31
CA ASN A 93 -5.94 13.70 5.21
C ASN A 93 -4.60 13.11 4.79
N ILE A 94 -4.50 11.79 4.78
CA ILE A 94 -3.31 11.07 4.34
C ILE A 94 -3.53 10.61 2.90
N LEU A 95 -2.60 10.93 2.02
CA LEU A 95 -2.66 10.48 0.63
C LEU A 95 -2.30 8.99 0.56
N LEU A 96 -3.20 8.18 0.02
CA LEU A 96 -2.98 6.75 -0.19
C LEU A 96 -2.91 6.47 -1.69
N ILE A 97 -1.77 5.93 -2.12
CA ILE A 97 -1.58 5.51 -3.50
C ILE A 97 -1.78 4.01 -3.58
N GLU A 98 -2.80 3.59 -4.31
CA GLU A 98 -3.08 2.18 -4.54
C GLU A 98 -2.64 1.82 -5.94
N ILE A 99 -1.67 0.91 -6.04
CA ILE A 99 -1.09 0.50 -7.31
C ILE A 99 -1.57 -0.90 -7.63
N PRO A 100 -2.41 -1.06 -8.68
CA PRO A 100 -2.90 -2.40 -9.03
C PRO A 100 -1.79 -3.23 -9.68
N TYR A 101 -1.87 -4.53 -9.52
CA TYR A 101 -0.87 -5.44 -10.10
C TYR A 101 -0.78 -5.31 -11.63
N THR A 102 -1.86 -4.86 -12.26
CA THR A 102 -1.88 -4.64 -13.71
C THR A 102 -0.96 -3.51 -14.15
N ASP A 103 -0.54 -2.63 -13.23
CA ASP A 103 0.37 -1.54 -13.52
C ASP A 103 1.83 -1.86 -13.16
N GLU A 104 2.12 -3.11 -12.79
CA GLU A 104 3.47 -3.50 -12.39
C GLU A 104 4.52 -3.10 -13.43
N HIS A 105 4.22 -3.28 -14.72
CA HIS A 105 5.12 -2.96 -15.81
C HIS A 105 5.33 -1.46 -16.03
N LEU A 106 4.52 -0.62 -15.39
CA LEU A 106 4.61 0.84 -15.48
C LEU A 106 5.40 1.46 -14.33
N LEU A 107 5.79 0.66 -13.34
CA LEU A 107 6.41 1.18 -12.14
C LEU A 107 7.73 1.88 -12.41
N SER A 108 7.81 3.12 -11.93
CA SER A 108 9.00 3.96 -11.99
C SER A 108 8.86 5.03 -10.91
N PHE A 109 9.94 5.75 -10.65
CA PHE A 109 9.88 6.89 -9.75
C PHE A 109 8.84 7.91 -10.24
N ASP A 110 8.86 8.21 -11.53
CA ASP A 110 7.92 9.18 -12.12
C ASP A 110 6.47 8.71 -11.97
N TYR A 111 6.21 7.42 -12.16
CA TYR A 111 4.86 6.87 -11.95
C TYR A 111 4.38 7.14 -10.54
N ILE A 112 5.21 6.84 -9.55
CA ILE A 112 4.85 7.02 -8.14
C ILE A 112 4.62 8.50 -7.83
N MET A 113 5.53 9.35 -8.26
CA MET A 113 5.44 10.79 -7.98
C MET A 113 4.26 11.43 -8.68
N HIS A 114 3.94 10.97 -9.90
CA HIS A 114 2.76 11.45 -10.61
C HIS A 114 1.48 11.07 -9.84
N ARG A 115 1.39 9.83 -9.36
CA ARG A 115 0.25 9.39 -8.56
C ARG A 115 0.16 10.16 -7.25
N ALA A 116 1.27 10.62 -6.73
CA ALA A 116 1.33 11.44 -5.51
C ALA A 116 1.01 12.92 -5.77
N GLY A 117 0.83 13.31 -7.03
CA GLY A 117 0.52 14.70 -7.38
C GLY A 117 1.72 15.62 -7.39
N TRP A 118 2.92 15.08 -7.54
CA TRP A 118 4.16 15.85 -7.49
C TRP A 118 4.73 16.22 -8.87
N CYS A 119 4.03 15.90 -9.94
CA CYS A 119 4.46 16.33 -11.28
C CYS A 119 3.28 16.48 -12.23
#